data_42d69262019c422e983253259706668a
#
_entry.id   42d69262019c422e983253259706668a
#
_cell.length_a   1.000
_cell.length_b   1.000
_cell.length_c   1.000
_cell.angle_alpha   90.00
_cell.angle_beta   90.00
_cell.angle_gamma   90.00
#
_symmetry.space_group_name_H-M   'P 1'
#
loop_
_entity.id
_entity.type
_entity.pdbx_description
1 polymer ?
#
loop_
_entity_poly.entity_id
_entity_poly.type
_entity_poly.pdbx_seq_one_letter_code
_entity_poly.pdbx_strand_id
1 'polypeptide(L)'
;MSSASNLRPDLAAIAEMIPDGARVLDVGCGDGSLLEYLVRTKHVDGRGIELSQQNVNACVARGLAVVQGDADTDLAEYPGQVFDFAILSQTIQATEKPAQVLEHLLRIGRQAAISLPNFGHWRVRLSLLFGGRMPRTEALGYNWYDTPNIHLCTVADFVDLARTSGAVIDRALALKSNGVAGEMRTDSWGPNFMAQGAIFLLRKS
;
A
#
# COMPACT_ATOMS: atom_id res chain seq x y z
N MET A 1 23.52 -5.69 6.94
CA MET A 1 23.09 -5.19 5.63
C MET A 1 21.67 -5.70 5.43
N SER A 2 20.67 -4.83 5.47
CA SER A 2 19.27 -5.23 5.18
C SER A 2 19.16 -5.49 3.69
N SER A 3 19.00 -6.73 3.29
CA SER A 3 18.87 -7.13 1.88
C SER A 3 17.41 -6.95 1.45
N ALA A 4 17.16 -6.47 0.23
CA ALA A 4 15.81 -6.41 -0.37
C ALA A 4 15.09 -7.78 -0.35
N SER A 5 15.84 -8.88 -0.26
CA SER A 5 15.31 -10.24 -0.14
C SER A 5 14.53 -10.53 1.15
N ASN A 6 14.62 -9.66 2.17
CA ASN A 6 13.88 -9.80 3.43
C ASN A 6 12.57 -8.99 3.46
N LEU A 7 12.31 -8.15 2.46
CA LEU A 7 11.06 -7.41 2.37
C LEU A 7 9.95 -8.28 1.77
N ARG A 8 8.70 -8.00 2.17
CA ARG A 8 7.54 -8.52 1.44
C ARG A 8 7.64 -8.10 -0.03
N PRO A 9 7.15 -8.92 -0.98
CA PRO A 9 7.29 -8.63 -2.41
C PRO A 9 6.73 -7.27 -2.86
N ASP A 10 5.62 -6.83 -2.25
CA ASP A 10 5.04 -5.51 -2.52
C ASP A 10 5.94 -4.37 -2.03
N LEU A 11 6.54 -4.52 -0.84
CA LEU A 11 7.47 -3.53 -0.29
C LEU A 11 8.75 -3.43 -1.12
N ALA A 12 9.28 -4.58 -1.57
CA ALA A 12 10.45 -4.61 -2.44
C ALA A 12 10.19 -3.89 -3.77
N ALA A 13 9.03 -4.14 -4.39
CA ALA A 13 8.65 -3.47 -5.63
C ALA A 13 8.39 -1.95 -5.43
N ILE A 14 7.79 -1.54 -4.31
CA ILE A 14 7.65 -0.13 -3.95
C ILE A 14 9.05 0.50 -3.77
N ALA A 15 9.95 -0.18 -3.05
CA ALA A 15 11.30 0.32 -2.82
C ALA A 15 12.07 0.57 -4.13
N GLU A 16 11.87 -0.26 -5.16
CA GLU A 16 12.46 -0.06 -6.49
C GLU A 16 11.96 1.21 -7.19
N MET A 17 10.74 1.66 -6.90
CA MET A 17 10.15 2.88 -7.48
C MET A 17 10.68 4.15 -6.82
N ILE A 18 11.20 4.08 -5.60
CA ILE A 18 11.67 5.24 -4.84
C ILE A 18 13.12 5.57 -5.22
N PRO A 19 13.44 6.76 -5.70
CA PRO A 19 14.81 7.17 -6.00
C PRO A 19 15.61 7.43 -4.72
N ASP A 20 16.94 7.39 -4.85
CA ASP A 20 17.84 7.70 -3.76
C ASP A 20 17.69 9.17 -3.31
N GLY A 21 17.76 9.40 -2.00
CA GLY A 21 17.66 10.73 -1.41
C GLY A 21 16.27 11.37 -1.41
N ALA A 22 15.23 10.63 -1.83
CA ALA A 22 13.85 11.14 -1.84
C ALA A 22 13.35 11.44 -0.42
N ARG A 23 12.38 12.37 -0.30
CA ARG A 23 11.61 12.56 0.93
C ARG A 23 10.37 11.69 0.88
N VAL A 24 10.23 10.80 1.85
CA VAL A 24 9.18 9.78 1.87
C VAL A 24 8.36 9.85 3.15
N LEU A 25 7.04 9.81 3.01
CA LEU A 25 6.12 9.54 4.11
C LEU A 25 5.53 8.14 3.92
N ASP A 26 5.77 7.24 4.87
CA ASP A 26 5.21 5.88 4.91
C ASP A 26 4.05 5.85 5.90
N VAL A 27 2.82 5.75 5.38
CA VAL A 27 1.58 5.78 6.17
C VAL A 27 1.13 4.34 6.45
N GLY A 28 0.94 4.03 7.74
CA GLY A 28 0.75 2.66 8.18
C GLY A 28 2.05 1.85 8.01
N CYS A 29 3.18 2.40 8.45
CA CYS A 29 4.50 1.84 8.20
C CYS A 29 4.76 0.51 8.92
N GLY A 30 3.84 0.05 9.77
CA GLY A 30 3.95 -1.21 10.50
C GLY A 30 5.22 -1.31 11.34
N ASP A 31 5.96 -2.37 11.17
CA ASP A 31 7.24 -2.60 11.87
C ASP A 31 8.41 -1.75 11.34
N GLY A 32 8.17 -0.89 10.34
CA GLY A 32 9.17 -0.01 9.73
C GLY A 32 10.14 -0.69 8.76
N SER A 33 9.88 -1.93 8.34
CA SER A 33 10.79 -2.69 7.48
C SER A 33 11.11 -1.98 6.16
N LEU A 34 10.09 -1.40 5.48
CA LEU A 34 10.28 -0.63 4.26
C LEU A 34 11.07 0.66 4.54
N LEU A 35 10.65 1.41 5.57
CA LEU A 35 11.27 2.67 5.92
C LEU A 35 12.74 2.49 6.30
N GLU A 36 13.06 1.46 7.10
CA GLU A 36 14.44 1.11 7.45
C GLU A 36 15.28 0.79 6.21
N TYR A 37 14.72 0.00 5.28
CA TYR A 37 15.40 -0.33 4.04
C TYR A 37 15.69 0.94 3.21
N LEU A 38 14.70 1.81 3.00
CA LEU A 38 14.83 3.03 2.22
C LEU A 38 15.86 4.01 2.84
N VAL A 39 15.80 4.22 4.15
CA VAL A 39 16.74 5.11 4.86
C VAL A 39 18.17 4.58 4.77
N ARG A 40 18.39 3.27 5.00
CA ARG A 40 19.74 2.70 5.05
C ARG A 40 20.36 2.47 3.68
N THR A 41 19.57 2.12 2.67
CA THR A 41 20.12 1.72 1.37
C THR A 41 20.00 2.79 0.30
N LYS A 42 19.00 3.65 0.41
CA LYS A 42 18.71 4.71 -0.56
C LYS A 42 18.86 6.12 0.01
N HIS A 43 19.31 6.24 1.25
CA HIS A 43 19.54 7.54 1.91
C HIS A 43 18.30 8.46 1.89
N VAL A 44 17.13 7.89 1.97
CA VAL A 44 15.84 8.59 1.95
C VAL A 44 15.67 9.40 3.24
N ASP A 45 15.17 10.63 3.17
CA ASP A 45 14.59 11.33 4.32
C ASP A 45 13.21 10.75 4.58
N GLY A 46 13.18 9.66 5.38
CA GLY A 46 11.99 8.85 5.60
C GLY A 46 11.30 9.20 6.91
N ARG A 47 9.98 9.38 6.84
CA ARG A 47 9.11 9.55 8.01
C ARG A 47 7.97 8.56 7.95
N GLY A 48 7.51 8.09 9.12
CA GLY A 48 6.41 7.15 9.22
C GLY A 48 5.28 7.64 10.10
N ILE A 49 4.06 7.21 9.77
CA ILE A 49 2.88 7.28 10.62
C ILE A 49 2.41 5.85 10.86
N GLU A 50 2.10 5.52 12.11
CA GLU A 50 1.62 4.19 12.48
C GLU A 50 0.62 4.27 13.62
N LEU A 51 -0.50 3.55 13.50
CA LEU A 51 -1.57 3.56 14.48
C LEU A 51 -1.18 2.82 15.78
N SER A 52 -0.48 1.69 15.64
CA SER A 52 -0.07 0.85 16.74
C SER A 52 1.12 1.42 17.51
N GLN A 53 0.92 1.80 18.78
CA GLN A 53 2.00 2.27 19.64
C GLN A 53 3.14 1.26 19.77
N GLN A 54 2.83 -0.04 19.74
CA GLN A 54 3.84 -1.10 19.78
C GLN A 54 4.77 -1.03 18.55
N ASN A 55 4.20 -0.84 17.35
CA ASN A 55 4.95 -0.71 16.11
C ASN A 55 5.77 0.59 16.10
N VAL A 56 5.18 1.71 16.56
CA VAL A 56 5.91 2.99 16.72
C VAL A 56 7.14 2.80 17.58
N ASN A 57 7.01 2.17 18.75
CA ASN A 57 8.13 1.90 19.66
C ASN A 57 9.20 1.03 19.00
N ALA A 58 8.80 0.02 18.22
CA ALA A 58 9.75 -0.83 17.47
C ALA A 58 10.51 -0.05 16.40
N CYS A 59 9.83 0.85 15.67
CA CYS A 59 10.46 1.74 14.70
C CYS A 59 11.45 2.72 15.33
N VAL A 60 11.04 3.38 16.41
CA VAL A 60 11.91 4.32 17.15
C VAL A 60 13.13 3.62 17.73
N ALA A 61 12.99 2.40 18.25
CA ALA A 61 14.12 1.60 18.73
C ALA A 61 15.15 1.27 17.63
N ARG A 62 14.72 1.26 16.35
CA ARG A 62 15.60 1.11 15.16
C ARG A 62 16.18 2.45 14.66
N GLY A 63 15.85 3.56 15.32
CA GLY A 63 16.29 4.91 14.94
C GLY A 63 15.51 5.52 13.78
N LEU A 64 14.27 5.04 13.51
CA LEU A 64 13.40 5.57 12.47
C LEU A 64 12.54 6.72 13.00
N ALA A 65 12.30 7.73 12.18
CA ALA A 65 11.46 8.88 12.48
C ALA A 65 9.98 8.52 12.25
N VAL A 66 9.34 7.92 13.24
CA VAL A 66 7.93 7.48 13.18
C VAL A 66 7.15 8.11 14.32
N VAL A 67 5.94 8.56 14.02
CA VAL A 67 4.99 9.09 15.00
C VAL A 67 3.74 8.22 15.06
N GLN A 68 3.09 8.19 16.23
CA GLN A 68 1.78 7.58 16.33
C GLN A 68 0.74 8.49 15.65
N GLY A 69 -0.11 7.91 14.82
CA GLY A 69 -1.17 8.64 14.14
C GLY A 69 -2.09 7.72 13.35
N ASP A 70 -3.25 8.26 13.02
CA ASP A 70 -4.30 7.60 12.25
C ASP A 70 -4.38 8.19 10.84
N ALA A 71 -4.33 7.35 9.82
CA ALA A 71 -4.43 7.77 8.43
C ALA A 71 -5.79 8.44 8.09
N ASP A 72 -6.85 8.09 8.80
CA ASP A 72 -8.19 8.64 8.56
C ASP A 72 -8.38 10.05 9.12
N THR A 73 -7.59 10.46 10.11
CA THR A 73 -7.74 11.75 10.81
C THR A 73 -6.55 12.68 10.64
N ASP A 74 -5.32 12.16 10.77
CA ASP A 74 -4.15 13.01 10.97
C ASP A 74 -3.52 13.48 9.65
N LEU A 75 -3.78 12.78 8.54
CA LEU A 75 -3.27 13.20 7.22
C LEU A 75 -3.80 14.58 6.80
N ALA A 76 -4.95 15.02 7.30
CA ALA A 76 -5.50 16.34 7.01
C ALA A 76 -4.56 17.48 7.42
N GLU A 77 -3.82 17.32 8.51
CA GLU A 77 -2.92 18.32 9.09
C GLU A 77 -1.58 18.45 8.34
N TYR A 78 -1.22 17.48 7.50
CA TYR A 78 0.03 17.53 6.75
C TYR A 78 -0.03 18.58 5.64
N PRO A 79 1.01 19.41 5.47
CA PRO A 79 1.07 20.36 4.37
C PRO A 79 1.18 19.63 3.03
N GLY A 80 0.74 20.30 1.96
CA GLY A 80 0.79 19.71 0.62
C GLY A 80 2.22 19.71 0.03
N GLN A 81 2.54 18.70 -0.75
CA GLN A 81 3.77 18.55 -1.56
C GLN A 81 5.10 18.68 -0.77
N VAL A 82 5.08 18.30 0.50
CA VAL A 82 6.29 18.30 1.34
C VAL A 82 7.11 17.03 1.18
N PHE A 83 6.52 15.96 0.66
CA PHE A 83 7.20 14.72 0.34
C PHE A 83 7.25 14.49 -1.17
N ASP A 84 8.28 13.79 -1.63
CA ASP A 84 8.37 13.36 -3.02
C ASP A 84 7.47 12.13 -3.24
N PHE A 85 7.39 11.26 -2.22
CA PHE A 85 6.51 10.08 -2.23
C PHE A 85 5.72 9.96 -0.92
N ALA A 86 4.42 9.68 -1.04
CA ALA A 86 3.57 9.20 0.05
C ALA A 86 3.28 7.72 -0.21
N ILE A 87 3.62 6.83 0.73
CA ILE A 87 3.43 5.38 0.60
C ILE A 87 2.28 4.94 1.48
N LEU A 88 1.45 4.04 0.97
CA LEU A 88 0.39 3.35 1.72
C LEU A 88 0.37 1.88 1.31
N SER A 89 1.04 1.03 2.08
CA SER A 89 1.21 -0.37 1.76
C SER A 89 0.21 -1.25 2.50
N GLN A 90 -0.66 -1.97 1.77
CA GLN A 90 -1.65 -2.92 2.32
C GLN A 90 -2.56 -2.31 3.41
N THR A 91 -2.86 -1.00 3.31
CA THR A 91 -3.56 -0.25 4.36
C THR A 91 -4.85 0.38 3.86
N ILE A 92 -4.95 0.78 2.57
CA ILE A 92 -6.12 1.51 2.04
C ILE A 92 -7.46 0.81 2.32
N GLN A 93 -7.49 -0.51 2.26
CA GLN A 93 -8.68 -1.31 2.52
C GLN A 93 -9.02 -1.46 4.02
N ALA A 94 -8.12 -1.01 4.89
CA ALA A 94 -8.29 -1.01 6.35
C ALA A 94 -8.68 0.38 6.90
N THR A 95 -8.65 1.44 6.09
CA THR A 95 -9.07 2.79 6.48
C THR A 95 -10.59 2.93 6.42
N GLU A 96 -11.17 3.80 7.24
CA GLU A 96 -12.61 4.07 7.24
C GLU A 96 -13.04 4.89 6.02
N LYS A 97 -12.16 5.79 5.53
CA LYS A 97 -12.46 6.75 4.46
C LYS A 97 -11.42 6.68 3.34
N PRO A 98 -11.31 5.55 2.60
CA PRO A 98 -10.25 5.34 1.61
C PRO A 98 -10.16 6.41 0.53
N ALA A 99 -11.28 7.00 0.11
CA ALA A 99 -11.26 8.10 -0.86
C ALA A 99 -10.58 9.36 -0.32
N GLN A 100 -10.87 9.74 0.94
CA GLN A 100 -10.24 10.91 1.58
C GLN A 100 -8.75 10.65 1.85
N VAL A 101 -8.41 9.44 2.30
CA VAL A 101 -7.00 9.05 2.50
C VAL A 101 -6.23 9.14 1.19
N LEU A 102 -6.79 8.65 0.08
CA LEU A 102 -6.17 8.77 -1.24
C LEU A 102 -5.96 10.24 -1.65
N GLU A 103 -6.96 11.10 -1.46
CA GLU A 103 -6.85 12.53 -1.74
C GLU A 103 -5.75 13.19 -0.91
N HIS A 104 -5.64 12.84 0.38
CA HIS A 104 -4.58 13.35 1.25
C HIS A 104 -3.19 12.89 0.80
N LEU A 105 -3.02 11.62 0.43
CA LEU A 105 -1.75 11.11 -0.09
C LEU A 105 -1.31 11.85 -1.36
N LEU A 106 -2.23 12.07 -2.30
CA LEU A 106 -1.99 12.83 -3.53
C LEU A 106 -1.76 14.33 -3.31
N ARG A 107 -2.18 14.87 -2.16
CA ARG A 107 -1.91 16.24 -1.74
C ARG A 107 -0.55 16.37 -1.05
N ILE A 108 -0.21 15.41 -0.20
CA ILE A 108 1.00 15.41 0.65
C ILE A 108 2.24 15.08 -0.16
N GLY A 109 2.17 14.04 -0.99
CA GLY A 109 3.24 13.59 -1.88
C GLY A 109 3.08 14.10 -3.31
N ARG A 110 4.21 14.30 -4.01
CA ARG A 110 4.19 14.50 -5.46
C ARG A 110 3.70 13.27 -6.21
N GLN A 111 4.04 12.10 -5.66
CA GLN A 111 3.53 10.80 -6.09
C GLN A 111 3.06 9.99 -4.88
N ALA A 112 2.06 9.13 -5.09
CA ALA A 112 1.58 8.19 -4.09
C ALA A 112 1.85 6.75 -4.56
N ALA A 113 2.51 5.93 -3.73
CA ALA A 113 2.72 4.52 -3.98
C ALA A 113 1.79 3.70 -3.08
N ILE A 114 0.84 2.98 -3.67
CA ILE A 114 -0.20 2.27 -2.93
C ILE A 114 -0.19 0.80 -3.30
N SER A 115 -0.16 -0.10 -2.32
CA SER A 115 -0.41 -1.52 -2.54
C SER A 115 -1.67 -1.99 -1.83
N LEU A 116 -2.37 -2.95 -2.45
CA LEU A 116 -3.60 -3.54 -1.91
C LEU A 116 -3.77 -5.01 -2.31
N PRO A 117 -4.45 -5.82 -1.48
CA PRO A 117 -4.84 -7.18 -1.84
C PRO A 117 -6.01 -7.13 -2.84
N ASN A 118 -6.14 -8.16 -3.67
CA ASN A 118 -7.20 -8.23 -4.67
C ASN A 118 -8.28 -9.26 -4.29
N PHE A 119 -9.43 -8.79 -3.83
CA PHE A 119 -10.60 -9.64 -3.63
C PHE A 119 -11.22 -10.17 -4.94
N GLY A 120 -10.88 -9.57 -6.08
CA GLY A 120 -11.30 -10.03 -7.41
C GLY A 120 -10.54 -11.25 -7.95
N HIS A 121 -9.54 -11.77 -7.24
CA HIS A 121 -8.74 -12.91 -7.67
C HIS A 121 -9.60 -14.17 -7.87
N TRP A 122 -9.32 -14.98 -8.91
CA TRP A 122 -10.12 -16.13 -9.29
C TRP A 122 -10.34 -17.16 -8.17
N ARG A 123 -9.34 -17.40 -7.29
CA ARG A 123 -9.49 -18.30 -6.14
C ARG A 123 -10.53 -17.80 -5.14
N VAL A 124 -10.58 -16.49 -4.91
CA VAL A 124 -11.58 -15.84 -4.04
C VAL A 124 -12.96 -16.05 -4.63
N ARG A 125 -13.12 -15.79 -5.93
CA ARG A 125 -14.39 -15.95 -6.66
C ARG A 125 -14.88 -17.40 -6.60
N LEU A 126 -14.00 -18.37 -6.88
CA LEU A 126 -14.38 -19.80 -6.83
C LEU A 126 -14.71 -20.27 -5.42
N SER A 127 -13.97 -19.82 -4.41
CA SER A 127 -14.27 -20.13 -3.01
C SER A 127 -15.65 -19.63 -2.58
N LEU A 128 -16.02 -18.41 -2.97
CA LEU A 128 -17.34 -17.86 -2.71
C LEU A 128 -18.42 -18.59 -3.52
N LEU A 129 -18.18 -18.84 -4.80
CA LEU A 129 -19.17 -19.48 -5.70
C LEU A 129 -19.51 -20.91 -5.27
N PHE A 130 -18.50 -21.72 -4.95
CA PHE A 130 -18.69 -23.15 -4.64
C PHE A 130 -18.74 -23.44 -3.15
N GLY A 131 -18.03 -22.66 -2.31
CA GLY A 131 -17.96 -22.90 -0.86
C GLY A 131 -18.93 -22.07 -0.04
N GLY A 132 -19.47 -20.97 -0.58
CA GLY A 132 -20.37 -20.04 0.13
C GLY A 132 -19.73 -19.43 1.39
N ARG A 133 -18.40 -19.41 1.49
CA ARG A 133 -17.66 -18.93 2.67
C ARG A 133 -16.58 -17.94 2.24
N MET A 134 -16.31 -16.97 3.12
CA MET A 134 -15.20 -16.03 2.92
C MET A 134 -13.87 -16.79 2.82
N PRO A 135 -13.11 -16.58 1.75
CA PRO A 135 -11.88 -17.32 1.52
C PRO A 135 -10.77 -16.87 2.46
N ARG A 136 -9.94 -17.84 2.88
CA ARG A 136 -8.60 -17.58 3.41
C ARG A 136 -7.59 -17.94 2.33
N THR A 137 -6.79 -16.98 1.91
CA THR A 137 -5.73 -17.15 0.92
C THR A 137 -4.43 -16.55 1.46
N GLU A 138 -3.32 -16.74 0.76
CA GLU A 138 -2.06 -16.10 1.15
C GLU A 138 -2.16 -14.58 1.21
N ALA A 139 -2.93 -13.98 0.29
CA ALA A 139 -3.16 -12.52 0.25
C ALA A 139 -4.22 -12.06 1.26
N LEU A 140 -5.12 -12.95 1.69
CA LEU A 140 -6.22 -12.71 2.61
C LEU A 140 -6.13 -13.70 3.77
N GLY A 141 -5.08 -13.55 4.60
CA GLY A 141 -4.68 -14.53 5.62
C GLY A 141 -5.59 -14.58 6.86
N TYR A 142 -6.47 -13.60 7.04
CA TYR A 142 -7.34 -13.47 8.21
C TYR A 142 -8.66 -14.22 8.06
N ASN A 143 -9.32 -14.50 9.17
CA ASN A 143 -10.73 -14.91 9.15
C ASN A 143 -11.61 -13.67 8.99
N TRP A 144 -12.87 -13.86 8.59
CA TRP A 144 -13.80 -12.75 8.35
C TRP A 144 -14.09 -11.92 9.62
N TYR A 145 -13.89 -12.47 10.81
CA TYR A 145 -14.19 -11.85 12.11
C TYR A 145 -12.97 -11.21 12.79
N ASP A 146 -11.75 -11.46 12.32
CA ASP A 146 -10.49 -10.92 12.90
C ASP A 146 -9.65 -10.13 11.88
N THR A 147 -10.19 -9.90 10.69
CA THR A 147 -9.49 -9.16 9.62
C THR A 147 -9.45 -7.66 9.91
N PRO A 148 -8.30 -7.00 9.71
CA PRO A 148 -8.23 -5.54 9.69
C PRO A 148 -8.86 -4.95 8.41
N ASN A 149 -9.13 -5.76 7.38
CA ASN A 149 -9.66 -5.28 6.10
C ASN A 149 -11.17 -5.05 6.22
N ILE A 150 -11.58 -3.79 6.31
CA ILE A 150 -12.99 -3.39 6.39
C ILE A 150 -13.63 -3.18 5.02
N HIS A 151 -12.82 -2.94 3.97
CA HIS A 151 -13.26 -2.81 2.59
C HIS A 151 -12.71 -3.95 1.72
N LEU A 152 -13.59 -4.67 1.06
CA LEU A 152 -13.25 -5.79 0.18
C LEU A 152 -13.08 -5.31 -1.25
N CYS A 153 -12.00 -4.56 -1.53
CA CYS A 153 -11.76 -3.98 -2.84
C CYS A 153 -11.09 -4.94 -3.82
N THR A 154 -11.38 -4.76 -5.09
CA THR A 154 -10.68 -5.41 -6.20
C THR A 154 -9.72 -4.42 -6.87
N VAL A 155 -8.85 -4.93 -7.75
CA VAL A 155 -7.99 -4.07 -8.60
C VAL A 155 -8.84 -3.10 -9.44
N ALA A 156 -9.99 -3.55 -9.96
CA ALA A 156 -10.87 -2.70 -10.76
C ALA A 156 -11.49 -1.58 -9.92
N ASP A 157 -12.00 -1.90 -8.72
CA ASP A 157 -12.58 -0.89 -7.82
C ASP A 157 -11.57 0.20 -7.45
N PHE A 158 -10.31 -0.19 -7.19
CA PHE A 158 -9.27 0.79 -6.90
C PHE A 158 -8.91 1.66 -8.10
N VAL A 159 -8.85 1.10 -9.31
CA VAL A 159 -8.63 1.88 -10.54
C VAL A 159 -9.74 2.92 -10.74
N ASP A 160 -10.99 2.54 -10.49
CA ASP A 160 -12.13 3.45 -10.59
C ASP A 160 -12.09 4.54 -9.49
N LEU A 161 -11.73 4.17 -8.27
CA LEU A 161 -11.52 5.13 -7.19
C LEU A 161 -10.41 6.14 -7.57
N ALA A 162 -9.26 5.67 -8.04
CA ALA A 162 -8.16 6.54 -8.44
C ALA A 162 -8.58 7.54 -9.53
N ARG A 163 -9.31 7.07 -10.55
CA ARG A 163 -9.82 7.93 -11.63
C ARG A 163 -10.83 8.97 -11.13
N THR A 164 -11.77 8.56 -10.28
CA THR A 164 -12.77 9.49 -9.73
C THR A 164 -12.19 10.51 -8.78
N SER A 165 -11.08 10.18 -8.10
CA SER A 165 -10.30 11.12 -7.27
C SER A 165 -9.38 12.03 -8.08
N GLY A 166 -9.43 12.00 -9.41
CA GLY A 166 -8.57 12.83 -10.28
C GLY A 166 -7.10 12.43 -10.26
N ALA A 167 -6.80 11.17 -9.92
CA ALA A 167 -5.43 10.65 -9.99
C ALA A 167 -5.10 10.13 -11.40
N VAL A 168 -3.86 10.34 -11.80
CA VAL A 168 -3.24 9.70 -12.96
C VAL A 168 -2.43 8.51 -12.47
N ILE A 169 -2.67 7.33 -13.06
CA ILE A 169 -1.90 6.12 -12.78
C ILE A 169 -0.68 6.13 -13.70
N ASP A 170 0.50 6.45 -13.15
CA ASP A 170 1.75 6.47 -13.89
C ASP A 170 2.29 5.05 -14.09
N ARG A 171 2.13 4.18 -13.10
CA ARG A 171 2.58 2.79 -13.14
C ARG A 171 1.63 1.89 -12.36
N ALA A 172 1.43 0.68 -12.85
CA ALA A 172 0.66 -0.34 -12.17
C ALA A 172 1.36 -1.71 -12.28
N LEU A 173 1.53 -2.38 -11.15
CA LEU A 173 2.13 -3.71 -11.07
C LEU A 173 1.15 -4.71 -10.47
N ALA A 174 1.06 -5.90 -11.07
CA ALA A 174 0.33 -7.03 -10.53
C ALA A 174 1.24 -7.89 -9.65
N LEU A 175 0.82 -8.19 -8.42
CA LEU A 175 1.45 -9.19 -7.58
C LEU A 175 0.94 -10.58 -7.96
N LYS A 176 1.87 -11.46 -8.33
CA LYS A 176 1.59 -12.85 -8.73
C LYS A 176 1.68 -13.80 -7.54
N SER A 177 1.22 -15.03 -7.72
CA SER A 177 1.27 -16.08 -6.70
C SER A 177 2.68 -16.47 -6.24
N ASN A 178 3.71 -16.20 -7.05
CA ASN A 178 5.12 -16.37 -6.67
C ASN A 178 5.74 -15.15 -5.98
N GLY A 179 4.92 -14.14 -5.63
CA GLY A 179 5.35 -12.90 -4.99
C GLY A 179 6.03 -11.89 -5.94
N VAL A 180 6.25 -12.23 -7.20
CA VAL A 180 6.91 -11.33 -8.15
C VAL A 180 5.92 -10.34 -8.72
N ALA A 181 6.25 -9.04 -8.65
CA ALA A 181 5.49 -7.99 -9.31
C ALA A 181 5.79 -7.98 -10.83
N GLY A 182 4.80 -7.62 -11.63
CA GLY A 182 4.94 -7.44 -13.07
C GLY A 182 4.01 -6.35 -13.57
N GLU A 183 4.42 -5.64 -14.62
CA GLU A 183 3.61 -4.59 -15.22
C GLU A 183 2.21 -5.10 -15.59
N MET A 184 1.19 -4.27 -15.34
CA MET A 184 -0.17 -4.59 -15.70
C MET A 184 -0.86 -3.42 -16.40
N ARG A 185 -1.82 -3.75 -17.25
CA ARG A 185 -2.72 -2.77 -17.86
C ARG A 185 -3.95 -2.58 -16.98
N THR A 186 -4.29 -1.35 -16.68
CA THR A 186 -5.43 -0.98 -15.83
C THR A 186 -6.79 -0.99 -16.56
N ASP A 187 -6.76 -1.06 -17.89
CA ASP A 187 -7.93 -1.16 -18.76
C ASP A 187 -8.32 -2.62 -19.12
N SER A 188 -7.60 -3.60 -18.58
CA SER A 188 -7.78 -5.02 -18.86
C SER A 188 -8.41 -5.76 -17.67
N TRP A 189 -9.33 -6.68 -17.94
CA TRP A 189 -9.94 -7.54 -16.93
C TRP A 189 -8.98 -8.61 -16.35
N GLY A 190 -7.96 -8.97 -17.11
CA GLY A 190 -7.02 -10.05 -16.75
C GLY A 190 -6.33 -9.85 -15.41
N PRO A 191 -5.72 -8.69 -15.12
CA PRO A 191 -5.12 -8.42 -13.81
C PRO A 191 -6.11 -8.53 -12.65
N ASN A 192 -7.34 -8.04 -12.81
CA ASN A 192 -8.37 -8.16 -11.78
C ASN A 192 -8.76 -9.60 -11.47
N PHE A 193 -8.57 -10.52 -12.43
CA PHE A 193 -8.87 -11.94 -12.25
C PHE A 193 -7.65 -12.74 -11.75
N MET A 194 -6.44 -12.42 -12.21
CA MET A 194 -5.24 -13.25 -11.99
C MET A 194 -4.28 -12.72 -10.91
N ALA A 195 -4.29 -11.42 -10.62
CA ALA A 195 -3.39 -10.84 -9.63
C ALA A 195 -3.89 -11.10 -8.19
N GLN A 196 -2.99 -11.49 -7.30
CA GLN A 196 -3.29 -11.62 -5.87
C GLN A 196 -3.37 -10.27 -5.15
N GLY A 197 -2.70 -9.27 -5.68
CA GLY A 197 -2.68 -7.89 -5.23
C GLY A 197 -2.14 -6.99 -6.33
N ALA A 198 -2.12 -5.71 -6.08
CA ALA A 198 -1.60 -4.73 -7.02
C ALA A 198 -0.82 -3.62 -6.30
N ILE A 199 0.07 -3.00 -7.04
CA ILE A 199 0.81 -1.81 -6.62
C ILE A 199 0.57 -0.74 -7.68
N PHE A 200 0.27 0.46 -7.23
CA PHE A 200 0.02 1.62 -8.07
C PHE A 200 0.96 2.76 -7.70
N LEU A 201 1.55 3.38 -8.69
CA LEU A 201 2.21 4.67 -8.58
C LEU A 201 1.30 5.72 -9.20
N LEU A 202 0.87 6.67 -8.40
CA LEU A 202 -0.13 7.67 -8.74
C LEU A 202 0.47 9.07 -8.61
N ARG A 203 -0.07 10.01 -9.40
CA ARG A 203 0.12 11.45 -9.18
C ARG A 203 -1.20 12.18 -9.34
N LYS A 204 -1.25 13.40 -8.84
CA LYS A 204 -2.39 14.28 -9.10
C LYS A 204 -2.39 14.72 -10.57
N SER A 205 -3.57 14.77 -11.19
CA SER A 205 -3.76 15.28 -12.55
C SER A 205 -3.43 16.79 -12.66
#